data_d63493a443505925b15d34cfed00d093
#
_entry.id   d63493a443505925b15d34cfed00d093
#
_cell.length_a   1.000
_cell.length_b   1.000
_cell.length_c   1.000
_cell.angle_alpha   90.00
_cell.angle_beta   90.00
_cell.angle_gamma   90.00
#
_symmetry.space_group_name_H-M   'P 1'
#
loop_
_entity.id
_entity.type
_entity.pdbx_description
1 polymer ?
#
loop_
_entity_poly.entity_id
_entity_poly.type
_entity_poly.pdbx_seq_one_letter_code
_entity_poly.pdbx_strand_id
1 'polypeptide(L)'
;MSLPFRRFGRTNLNMPVLSLGGMRFQQSWNHLDSSEITLKQRNKVDNLLNLANKYGFNHIETALHYGTSELELGYAINNSYRESIILQTKIPPNENIKIFIENLENSFKNLKVAKIDLVAIHGLNNEDHLFQSIREGGCVD
;
A
#
# COMPACT_ATOMS: atom_id res chain seq x y z
N MET A 1 5.41 -25.58 -3.86
CA MET A 1 6.22 -24.73 -4.77
C MET A 1 6.44 -23.40 -4.07
N SER A 2 7.68 -22.92 -3.98
CA SER A 2 7.96 -21.57 -3.49
C SER A 2 7.99 -20.61 -4.67
N LEU A 3 7.50 -19.37 -4.48
CA LEU A 3 7.63 -18.32 -5.47
C LEU A 3 9.12 -17.98 -5.68
N PRO A 4 9.58 -17.75 -6.91
CA PRO A 4 10.90 -17.20 -7.14
C PRO A 4 10.97 -15.73 -6.70
N PHE A 5 12.13 -15.31 -6.22
CA PHE A 5 12.41 -13.97 -5.76
C PHE A 5 13.47 -13.29 -6.61
N ARG A 6 13.44 -11.96 -6.67
CA ARG A 6 14.42 -11.13 -7.37
C ARG A 6 14.75 -9.90 -6.52
N ARG A 7 15.98 -9.45 -6.61
CA ARG A 7 16.39 -8.17 -6.02
C ARG A 7 15.64 -7.01 -6.69
N PHE A 8 14.99 -6.19 -5.88
CA PHE A 8 14.24 -5.02 -6.36
C PHE A 8 15.14 -3.78 -6.45
N GLY A 9 15.79 -3.62 -7.60
CA GLY A 9 16.62 -2.48 -7.91
C GLY A 9 17.68 -2.18 -6.85
N ARG A 10 17.83 -0.91 -6.48
CA ARG A 10 18.77 -0.43 -5.45
C ARG A 10 18.25 -0.50 -4.03
N THR A 11 17.01 -0.91 -3.82
CA THR A 11 16.41 -1.03 -2.48
C THR A 11 16.98 -2.19 -1.67
N ASN A 12 17.63 -3.16 -2.33
CA ASN A 12 18.06 -4.45 -1.76
C ASN A 12 16.92 -5.34 -1.22
N LEU A 13 15.66 -4.96 -1.43
CA LEU A 13 14.54 -5.81 -1.08
C LEU A 13 14.54 -7.06 -1.98
N ASN A 14 14.32 -8.21 -1.36
CA ASN A 14 14.12 -9.46 -2.09
C ASN A 14 12.62 -9.64 -2.36
N MET A 15 12.18 -9.31 -3.56
CA MET A 15 10.78 -9.27 -3.95
C MET A 15 10.35 -10.56 -4.62
N PRO A 16 9.15 -11.11 -4.31
CA PRO A 16 8.59 -12.20 -5.09
C PRO A 16 8.27 -11.70 -6.50
N VAL A 17 8.32 -12.58 -7.48
CA VAL A 17 7.96 -12.23 -8.87
C VAL A 17 6.46 -11.97 -9.07
N LEU A 18 5.65 -12.31 -8.07
CA LEU A 18 4.22 -12.01 -8.02
C LEU A 18 3.91 -11.22 -6.75
N SER A 19 3.09 -10.21 -6.89
CA SER A 19 2.63 -9.35 -5.79
C SER A 19 1.15 -9.55 -5.53
N LEU A 20 0.72 -9.33 -4.29
CA LEU A 20 -0.69 -9.32 -3.92
C LEU A 20 -1.22 -7.88 -4.00
N GLY A 21 -2.09 -7.62 -4.99
CA GLY A 21 -2.72 -6.30 -5.19
C GLY A 21 -3.95 -6.12 -4.32
N GLY A 22 -3.97 -5.02 -3.55
CA GLY A 22 -5.01 -4.69 -2.58
C GLY A 22 -6.22 -3.93 -3.13
N MET A 23 -6.28 -3.58 -4.42
CA MET A 23 -7.38 -2.78 -4.95
C MET A 23 -8.77 -3.42 -4.69
N ARG A 24 -8.84 -4.73 -4.54
CA ARG A 24 -10.09 -5.47 -4.26
C ARG A 24 -10.29 -5.82 -2.79
N PHE A 25 -9.46 -5.26 -1.89
CA PHE A 25 -9.66 -5.41 -0.45
C PHE A 25 -10.80 -4.53 0.05
N GLN A 26 -11.03 -3.37 -0.59
CA GLN A 26 -12.00 -2.39 -0.14
C GLN A 26 -13.42 -2.95 0.05
N GLN A 27 -14.06 -2.52 1.13
CA GLN A 27 -15.49 -2.65 1.34
C GLN A 27 -16.26 -1.62 0.52
N SER A 28 -15.69 -0.41 0.39
CA SER A 28 -16.31 0.73 -0.28
C SER A 28 -15.26 1.54 -1.03
N TRP A 29 -15.67 2.14 -2.15
CA TRP A 29 -14.90 3.18 -2.84
C TRP A 29 -15.03 4.55 -2.20
N ASN A 30 -16.09 4.75 -1.41
CA ASN A 30 -16.29 5.96 -0.65
C ASN A 30 -15.49 5.90 0.65
N HIS A 31 -15.17 7.08 1.17
CA HIS A 31 -14.57 7.19 2.50
C HIS A 31 -15.52 6.60 3.55
N LEU A 32 -14.99 5.78 4.44
CA LEU A 32 -15.67 5.24 5.61
C LEU A 32 -14.76 5.44 6.81
N ASP A 33 -15.37 5.59 7.98
CA ASP A 33 -14.62 5.49 9.22
C ASP A 33 -14.18 4.06 9.48
N SER A 34 -13.06 3.92 10.17
CA SER A 34 -12.51 2.58 10.45
C SER A 34 -13.49 1.68 11.24
N SER A 35 -14.42 2.26 12.01
CA SER A 35 -15.48 1.54 12.73
C SER A 35 -16.55 0.94 11.82
N GLU A 36 -16.72 1.48 10.61
CA GLU A 36 -17.73 1.03 9.65
C GLU A 36 -17.27 -0.16 8.82
N ILE A 37 -15.98 -0.53 8.91
CA ILE A 37 -15.48 -1.74 8.26
C ILE A 37 -16.03 -2.97 8.97
N THR A 38 -16.86 -3.72 8.25
CA THR A 38 -17.55 -4.87 8.80
C THR A 38 -16.60 -6.01 9.21
N LEU A 39 -16.96 -6.77 10.22
CA LEU A 39 -16.20 -7.95 10.63
C LEU A 39 -16.04 -8.96 9.49
N LYS A 40 -17.08 -9.13 8.66
CA LYS A 40 -17.04 -10.00 7.47
C LYS A 40 -15.91 -9.57 6.51
N GLN A 41 -15.77 -8.28 6.27
CA GLN A 41 -14.76 -7.75 5.36
C GLN A 41 -13.35 -7.88 5.96
N ARG A 42 -13.18 -7.58 7.25
CA ARG A 42 -11.91 -7.79 7.96
C ARG A 42 -11.45 -9.24 7.87
N ASN A 43 -12.34 -10.19 8.17
CA ASN A 43 -12.05 -11.62 8.10
C ASN A 43 -11.71 -12.07 6.66
N LYS A 44 -12.36 -11.47 5.64
CA LYS A 44 -12.05 -11.75 4.24
C LYS A 44 -10.60 -11.38 3.91
N VAL A 45 -10.16 -10.18 4.29
CA VAL A 45 -8.80 -9.70 3.99
C VAL A 45 -7.79 -10.50 4.80
N ASP A 46 -8.05 -10.74 6.09
CA ASP A 46 -7.19 -11.56 6.95
C ASP A 46 -6.97 -12.97 6.36
N ASN A 47 -8.03 -13.64 5.95
CA ASN A 47 -7.94 -14.96 5.31
C ASN A 47 -7.14 -14.93 3.99
N LEU A 48 -7.29 -13.86 3.18
CA LEU A 48 -6.51 -13.69 1.95
C LEU A 48 -5.03 -13.50 2.26
N LEU A 49 -4.69 -12.70 3.28
CA LEU A 49 -3.29 -12.49 3.67
C LEU A 49 -2.67 -13.78 4.21
N ASN A 50 -3.39 -14.52 5.05
CA ASN A 50 -2.93 -15.81 5.56
C ASN A 50 -2.67 -16.81 4.43
N LEU A 51 -3.56 -16.84 3.43
CA LEU A 51 -3.38 -17.68 2.25
C LEU A 51 -2.18 -17.22 1.41
N ALA A 52 -2.04 -15.92 1.18
CA ALA A 52 -0.91 -15.35 0.45
C ALA A 52 0.43 -15.70 1.13
N ASN A 53 0.52 -15.52 2.44
CA ASN A 53 1.69 -15.90 3.23
C ASN A 53 2.04 -17.38 3.09
N LYS A 54 1.04 -18.27 3.17
CA LYS A 54 1.22 -19.71 2.98
C LYS A 54 1.85 -20.08 1.62
N TYR A 55 1.57 -19.29 0.58
CA TYR A 55 2.13 -19.46 -0.76
C TYR A 55 3.37 -18.61 -1.03
N GLY A 56 3.89 -17.89 -0.04
CA GLY A 56 5.13 -17.13 -0.13
C GLY A 56 4.99 -15.75 -0.76
N PHE A 57 3.78 -15.20 -0.85
CA PHE A 57 3.57 -13.80 -1.24
C PHE A 57 3.93 -12.90 -0.05
N ASN A 58 5.08 -12.28 -0.10
CA ASN A 58 5.49 -11.33 0.93
C ASN A 58 5.45 -9.86 0.47
N HIS A 59 5.08 -9.58 -0.77
CA HIS A 59 4.83 -8.22 -1.25
C HIS A 59 3.34 -7.96 -1.39
N ILE A 60 2.85 -6.95 -0.66
CA ILE A 60 1.45 -6.51 -0.67
C ILE A 60 1.41 -5.04 -1.04
N GLU A 61 0.66 -4.73 -2.09
CA GLU A 61 0.48 -3.35 -2.53
C GLU A 61 -0.96 -2.89 -2.34
N THR A 62 -1.12 -1.64 -1.95
CA THR A 62 -2.39 -0.92 -1.90
C THR A 62 -2.21 0.49 -2.44
N ALA A 63 -3.17 1.37 -2.24
CA ALA A 63 -3.09 2.80 -2.56
C ALA A 63 -4.09 3.59 -1.73
N LEU A 64 -3.78 4.85 -1.45
CA LEU A 64 -4.67 5.79 -0.79
C LEU A 64 -6.03 5.90 -1.51
N HIS A 65 -6.03 5.87 -2.83
CA HIS A 65 -7.23 5.99 -3.66
C HIS A 65 -7.92 4.64 -3.98
N TYR A 66 -7.63 3.58 -3.24
CA TYR A 66 -8.36 2.31 -3.37
C TYR A 66 -9.51 2.20 -2.35
N GLY A 67 -10.27 3.29 -2.18
CA GLY A 67 -11.38 3.34 -1.23
C GLY A 67 -10.91 3.02 0.18
N THR A 68 -11.55 2.06 0.83
CA THR A 68 -11.23 1.64 2.20
C THR A 68 -10.10 0.60 2.31
N SER A 69 -9.43 0.24 1.20
CA SER A 69 -8.45 -0.86 1.16
C SER A 69 -7.33 -0.74 2.22
N GLU A 70 -6.80 0.47 2.45
CA GLU A 70 -5.78 0.69 3.49
C GLU A 70 -6.32 0.40 4.89
N LEU A 71 -7.59 0.71 5.15
CA LEU A 71 -8.23 0.44 6.45
C LEU A 71 -8.35 -1.07 6.72
N GLU A 72 -8.85 -1.83 5.72
CA GLU A 72 -8.97 -3.28 5.86
C GLU A 72 -7.61 -3.95 6.01
N LEU A 73 -6.63 -3.50 5.20
CA LEU A 73 -5.28 -4.02 5.28
C LEU A 73 -4.65 -3.72 6.65
N GLY A 74 -4.86 -2.50 7.18
CA GLY A 74 -4.40 -2.10 8.50
C GLY A 74 -4.99 -2.92 9.66
N TYR A 75 -6.19 -3.47 9.49
CA TYR A 75 -6.76 -4.42 10.45
C TYR A 75 -6.15 -5.82 10.35
N ALA A 76 -5.83 -6.28 9.16
CA ALA A 76 -5.31 -7.61 8.94
C ALA A 76 -3.80 -7.72 9.23
N ILE A 77 -3.07 -6.61 9.13
CA ILE A 77 -1.64 -6.56 9.47
C ILE A 77 -1.49 -6.42 10.99
N ASN A 78 -1.01 -7.48 11.63
CA ASN A 78 -0.54 -7.41 13.01
C ASN A 78 0.99 -7.24 13.04
N ASN A 79 1.55 -6.96 14.21
CA ASN A 79 2.99 -6.71 14.36
C ASN A 79 3.87 -7.85 13.82
N SER A 80 3.51 -9.11 14.09
CA SER A 80 4.28 -10.27 13.61
C SER A 80 4.20 -10.42 12.11
N TYR A 81 3.02 -10.20 11.54
CA TYR A 81 2.80 -10.32 10.11
C TYR A 81 3.47 -9.15 9.36
N ARG A 82 3.44 -7.94 9.94
CA ARG A 82 4.05 -6.75 9.34
C ARG A 82 5.53 -6.93 9.04
N GLU A 83 6.28 -7.55 9.93
CA GLU A 83 7.72 -7.79 9.75
C GLU A 83 8.04 -8.80 8.65
N SER A 84 7.07 -9.64 8.28
CA SER A 84 7.26 -10.67 7.25
C SER A 84 6.92 -10.21 5.83
N ILE A 85 6.37 -9.01 5.67
CA ILE A 85 5.92 -8.47 4.38
C ILE A 85 6.69 -7.23 3.95
N ILE A 86 6.71 -7.01 2.65
CA ILE A 86 7.08 -5.75 2.00
C ILE A 86 5.76 -5.03 1.70
N LEU A 87 5.49 -3.95 2.43
CA LEU A 87 4.27 -3.18 2.31
C LEU A 87 4.48 -1.99 1.38
N GLN A 88 3.64 -1.90 0.36
CA GLN A 88 3.63 -0.79 -0.58
C GLN A 88 2.27 -0.07 -0.56
N THR A 89 2.30 1.26 -0.55
CA THR A 89 1.15 2.09 -0.92
C THR A 89 1.47 3.02 -2.08
N LYS A 90 0.46 3.72 -2.60
CA LYS A 90 0.62 4.68 -3.69
C LYS A 90 -0.09 5.97 -3.32
N ILE A 91 0.61 7.09 -3.52
CA ILE A 91 0.11 8.44 -3.27
C ILE A 91 0.09 9.19 -4.60
N PRO A 92 -1.02 9.86 -4.96
CA PRO A 92 -1.06 10.66 -6.18
C PRO A 92 -0.07 11.82 -6.10
N PRO A 93 0.53 12.23 -7.23
CA PRO A 93 1.35 13.43 -7.27
C PRO A 93 0.49 14.65 -6.92
N ASN A 94 1.10 15.66 -6.34
CA ASN A 94 0.42 16.92 -6.06
C ASN A 94 1.41 18.09 -6.26
N GLU A 95 0.92 19.17 -6.82
CA GLU A 95 1.69 20.39 -6.99
C GLU A 95 2.12 20.98 -5.63
N ASN A 96 1.25 20.88 -4.63
CA ASN A 96 1.56 21.26 -3.25
C ASN A 96 2.11 20.05 -2.49
N ILE A 97 3.42 20.05 -2.24
CA ILE A 97 4.11 18.98 -1.52
C ILE A 97 3.51 18.71 -0.12
N LYS A 98 2.96 19.74 0.55
CA LYS A 98 2.31 19.54 1.87
C LYS A 98 1.11 18.60 1.77
N ILE A 99 0.31 18.70 0.69
CA ILE A 99 -0.84 17.81 0.47
C ILE A 99 -0.34 16.39 0.22
N PHE A 100 0.75 16.22 -0.53
CA PHE A 100 1.35 14.89 -0.74
C PHE A 100 1.79 14.28 0.59
N ILE A 101 2.45 15.05 1.45
CA ILE A 101 2.90 14.59 2.79
C ILE A 101 1.69 14.24 3.67
N GLU A 102 0.66 15.10 3.72
CA GLU A 102 -0.58 14.84 4.47
C GLU A 102 -1.26 13.54 4.00
N ASN A 103 -1.29 13.31 2.69
CA ASN A 103 -1.81 12.07 2.09
C ASN A 103 -0.99 10.84 2.51
N LEU A 104 0.32 10.95 2.54
CA LEU A 104 1.19 9.89 3.01
C LEU A 104 0.97 9.59 4.52
N GLU A 105 0.87 10.63 5.34
CA GLU A 105 0.53 10.49 6.77
C GLU A 105 -0.83 9.81 6.98
N ASN A 106 -1.82 10.13 6.15
CA ASN A 106 -3.12 9.46 6.18
C ASN A 106 -3.00 7.97 5.84
N SER A 107 -2.16 7.61 4.88
CA SER A 107 -1.87 6.18 4.59
C SER A 107 -1.24 5.48 5.79
N PHE A 108 -0.31 6.10 6.51
CA PHE A 108 0.24 5.52 7.75
C PHE A 108 -0.85 5.28 8.80
N LYS A 109 -1.78 6.24 8.97
CA LYS A 109 -2.90 6.13 9.92
C LYS A 109 -3.87 5.01 9.51
N ASN A 110 -4.25 4.95 8.23
CA ASN A 110 -5.16 3.95 7.70
C ASN A 110 -4.58 2.54 7.84
N LEU A 111 -3.33 2.36 7.46
CA LEU A 111 -2.60 1.09 7.52
C LEU A 111 -2.19 0.70 8.95
N LYS A 112 -2.26 1.64 9.91
CA LYS A 112 -1.90 1.42 11.34
C LYS A 112 -0.48 0.88 11.51
N VAL A 113 0.47 1.36 10.72
CA VAL A 113 1.86 0.92 10.73
C VAL A 113 2.82 2.08 11.02
N ALA A 114 3.95 1.77 11.62
CA ALA A 114 5.04 2.73 11.82
C ALA A 114 6.00 2.79 10.61
N LYS A 115 5.89 1.84 9.68
CA LYS A 115 6.78 1.73 8.51
C LYS A 115 5.99 1.30 7.27
N ILE A 116 6.23 1.97 6.16
CA ILE A 116 5.86 1.55 4.80
C ILE A 116 7.18 1.31 4.05
N ASP A 117 7.33 0.16 3.39
CA ASP A 117 8.60 -0.21 2.76
C ASP A 117 8.78 0.46 1.40
N LEU A 118 7.69 0.65 0.67
CA LEU A 118 7.68 1.25 -0.66
C LEU A 118 6.52 2.23 -0.79
N VAL A 119 6.81 3.42 -1.31
CA VAL A 119 5.81 4.39 -1.73
C VAL A 119 5.95 4.61 -3.24
N ALA A 120 4.88 4.41 -3.99
CA ALA A 120 4.84 4.69 -5.41
C ALA A 120 4.04 5.97 -5.69
N ILE A 121 4.42 6.71 -6.69
CA ILE A 121 3.60 7.82 -7.19
C ILE A 121 2.46 7.25 -8.01
N HIS A 122 1.23 7.58 -7.62
CA HIS A 122 0.01 6.98 -8.18
C HIS A 122 -0.49 7.76 -9.39
N GLY A 123 -0.58 7.11 -10.53
CA GLY A 123 -1.25 7.68 -11.69
C GLY A 123 -0.45 8.78 -12.41
N LEU A 124 0.80 8.50 -12.74
CA LEU A 124 1.58 9.37 -13.65
C LEU A 124 1.03 9.21 -15.08
N ASN A 125 -0.03 9.95 -15.41
CA ASN A 125 -0.79 9.78 -16.64
C ASN A 125 -0.50 10.87 -17.69
N ASN A 126 0.22 11.93 -17.32
CA ASN A 126 0.55 13.06 -18.20
C ASN A 126 1.87 13.72 -17.77
N GLU A 127 2.33 14.68 -18.56
CA GLU A 127 3.59 15.41 -18.32
C GLU A 127 3.53 16.26 -17.05
N ASP A 128 2.37 16.83 -16.72
CA ASP A 128 2.20 17.63 -15.51
C ASP A 128 2.39 16.77 -14.25
N HIS A 129 1.83 15.57 -14.23
CA HIS A 129 2.01 14.63 -13.11
C HIS A 129 3.48 14.22 -12.98
N LEU A 130 4.17 13.99 -14.10
CA LEU A 130 5.59 13.70 -14.09
C LEU A 130 6.40 14.89 -13.55
N PHE A 131 6.14 16.10 -14.06
CA PHE A 131 6.81 17.31 -13.61
C PHE A 131 6.61 17.56 -12.12
N GLN A 132 5.38 17.48 -11.63
CA GLN A 132 5.05 17.61 -10.19
C GLN A 132 5.84 16.62 -9.33
N SER A 133 6.12 15.44 -9.88
CA SER A 133 6.80 14.39 -9.12
C SER A 133 8.31 14.59 -9.04
N ILE A 134 8.97 15.00 -10.16
CA ILE A 134 10.43 14.97 -10.27
C ILE A 134 11.11 16.35 -10.19
N ARG A 135 10.35 17.45 -10.17
CA ARG A 135 10.90 18.80 -9.99
C ARG A 135 11.57 18.92 -8.62
N GLU A 136 12.48 19.90 -8.47
CA GLU A 136 13.04 20.26 -7.17
C GLU A 136 11.93 20.58 -6.16
N GLY A 137 11.99 19.99 -4.98
CA GLY A 137 10.92 20.04 -3.97
C GLY A 137 9.64 19.30 -4.37
N GLY A 138 9.71 18.38 -5.32
CA GLY A 138 8.59 17.54 -5.74
C GLY A 138 8.41 16.28 -4.90
N CYS A 139 7.47 15.41 -5.33
CA CYS A 139 7.07 14.25 -4.52
C CYS A 139 8.16 13.17 -4.38
N VAL A 140 9.22 13.20 -5.21
CA VAL A 140 10.29 12.20 -5.24
C VAL A 140 11.58 12.73 -4.61
N ASP A 141 11.63 14.02 -4.29
CA ASP A 141 12.78 14.68 -3.72
C ASP A 141 12.79 14.53 -2.18
#